data_7a77c7faf5dbb97d316f87a283ad3cdc
#
_entry.id   7a77c7faf5dbb97d316f87a283ad3cdc
#
_cell.length_a   1.000
_cell.length_b   1.000
_cell.length_c   1.000
_cell.angle_alpha   90.00
_cell.angle_beta   90.00
_cell.angle_gamma   90.00
#
_symmetry.space_group_name_H-M   'P 1'
#
loop_
_entity.id
_entity.type
_entity.pdbx_description
1 polymer ?
#
loop_
_entity_poly.entity_id
_entity_poly.type
_entity_poly.pdbx_seq_one_letter_code
_entity_poly.pdbx_strand_id
1 'polypeptide(L)'
;MTNKGTVTVLGINGHIGQHAAEAFAAAGWTVRGMARANKQAIAGVEFVKGDAESVADMKAAIGDSEVVVNALNLPYDKWFNGAMEAQTARVIEAMGKTGKTMVYPGNIYNFAASLREVTPDAPQQPERPRGEIRVRCEKMLKDAAVRGDMQAIILRAGDFYAPNLSGDWFDQGILATKGKIAAPSALDIGHSWAYLPDLGRAFEKLAWHRKELGRFENFHFAGHFVTSGELVAAIQKAAPAPQKVAALPWGLLRLIGLFNPVMREVHKMHYLWQNPMRLMDTRLDAILGPDFNTPYDEAMAATVKPFFAGK
;
A
#
# COMPACT_ATOMS: atom_id res chain seq x y z
N MET A 1 1.83 -23.03 -18.42
CA MET A 1 2.66 -22.23 -17.48
C MET A 1 2.95 -23.10 -16.26
N THR A 2 4.19 -23.19 -15.82
CA THR A 2 4.53 -23.91 -14.58
C THR A 2 3.97 -23.15 -13.39
N ASN A 3 3.22 -23.84 -12.50
CA ASN A 3 2.70 -23.25 -11.27
C ASN A 3 3.85 -22.79 -10.38
N LYS A 4 3.87 -21.51 -10.01
CA LYS A 4 4.91 -20.92 -9.16
C LYS A 4 4.75 -21.21 -7.66
N GLY A 5 3.62 -21.76 -7.25
CA GLY A 5 3.22 -22.01 -5.87
C GLY A 5 1.86 -21.43 -5.55
N THR A 6 1.46 -21.50 -4.29
CA THR A 6 0.16 -20.99 -3.82
C THR A 6 0.38 -19.76 -2.92
N VAL A 7 -0.43 -18.71 -3.16
CA VAL A 7 -0.46 -17.49 -2.35
C VAL A 7 -1.87 -17.24 -1.83
N THR A 8 -1.97 -16.83 -0.56
CA THR A 8 -3.21 -16.29 0.00
C THR A 8 -3.10 -14.79 0.20
N VAL A 9 -4.06 -14.04 -0.33
CA VAL A 9 -4.18 -12.60 -0.11
C VAL A 9 -5.27 -12.33 0.93
N LEU A 10 -4.89 -11.89 2.10
CA LEU A 10 -5.80 -11.46 3.15
C LEU A 10 -6.20 -10.01 2.88
N GLY A 11 -7.50 -9.72 2.81
CA GLY A 11 -8.01 -8.38 2.48
C GLY A 11 -8.13 -8.11 0.97
N ILE A 12 -8.56 -9.12 0.21
CA ILE A 12 -8.67 -9.09 -1.27
C ILE A 12 -9.51 -7.93 -1.82
N ASN A 13 -10.48 -7.41 -1.06
CA ASN A 13 -11.33 -6.29 -1.49
C ASN A 13 -10.67 -4.90 -1.33
N GLY A 14 -9.51 -4.83 -0.69
CA GLY A 14 -8.74 -3.59 -0.59
C GLY A 14 -7.87 -3.36 -1.83
N HIS A 15 -7.51 -2.10 -2.09
CA HIS A 15 -6.76 -1.72 -3.30
C HIS A 15 -5.44 -2.48 -3.45
N ILE A 16 -4.64 -2.58 -2.39
CA ILE A 16 -3.39 -3.34 -2.39
C ILE A 16 -3.67 -4.84 -2.60
N GLY A 17 -4.68 -5.39 -1.88
CA GLY A 17 -5.03 -6.80 -1.99
C GLY A 17 -5.45 -7.20 -3.39
N GLN A 18 -6.27 -6.38 -4.04
CA GLN A 18 -6.71 -6.59 -5.41
C GLN A 18 -5.53 -6.63 -6.38
N HIS A 19 -4.70 -5.57 -6.42
CA HIS A 19 -3.59 -5.48 -7.36
C HIS A 19 -2.48 -6.51 -7.08
N ALA A 20 -2.28 -6.89 -5.82
CA ALA A 20 -1.42 -8.02 -5.48
C ALA A 20 -1.98 -9.31 -6.08
N ALA A 21 -3.26 -9.63 -5.86
CA ALA A 21 -3.87 -10.85 -6.38
C ALA A 21 -3.83 -10.91 -7.91
N GLU A 22 -4.12 -9.80 -8.60
CA GLU A 22 -4.02 -9.66 -10.06
C GLU A 22 -2.59 -9.98 -10.55
N ALA A 23 -1.58 -9.40 -9.89
CA ALA A 23 -0.18 -9.59 -10.26
C ALA A 23 0.29 -11.04 -10.04
N PHE A 24 -0.07 -11.65 -8.92
CA PHE A 24 0.26 -13.06 -8.65
C PHE A 24 -0.44 -13.99 -9.64
N ALA A 25 -1.73 -13.78 -9.93
CA ALA A 25 -2.48 -14.59 -10.89
C ALA A 25 -1.88 -14.47 -12.31
N ALA A 26 -1.58 -13.25 -12.75
CA ALA A 26 -0.93 -13.01 -14.04
C ALA A 26 0.45 -13.67 -14.16
N ALA A 27 1.17 -13.79 -13.05
CA ALA A 27 2.48 -14.43 -12.97
C ALA A 27 2.42 -15.97 -12.89
N GLY A 28 1.24 -16.58 -12.82
CA GLY A 28 1.05 -18.04 -12.81
C GLY A 28 1.06 -18.69 -11.42
N TRP A 29 0.75 -17.93 -10.37
CA TRP A 29 0.50 -18.49 -9.03
C TRP A 29 -0.94 -19.00 -8.91
N THR A 30 -1.15 -20.00 -8.07
CA THR A 30 -2.49 -20.32 -7.55
C THR A 30 -2.83 -19.29 -6.47
N VAL A 31 -3.89 -18.49 -6.66
CA VAL A 31 -4.22 -17.37 -5.79
C VAL A 31 -5.52 -17.61 -5.06
N ARG A 32 -5.49 -17.48 -3.72
CA ARG A 32 -6.69 -17.44 -2.86
C ARG A 32 -6.85 -16.02 -2.31
N GLY A 33 -8.05 -15.48 -2.41
CA GLY A 33 -8.36 -14.14 -1.90
C GLY A 33 -9.39 -14.20 -0.78
N MET A 34 -9.01 -13.81 0.47
CA MET A 34 -9.92 -13.87 1.61
C MET A 34 -10.55 -12.50 1.91
N ALA A 35 -11.88 -12.51 2.06
CA ALA A 35 -12.67 -11.43 2.65
C ALA A 35 -14.03 -11.92 3.14
N ARG A 36 -14.78 -11.07 3.87
CA ARG A 36 -16.14 -11.38 4.36
C ARG A 36 -17.17 -11.58 3.24
N ALA A 37 -16.98 -10.91 2.11
CA ALA A 37 -17.81 -11.01 0.92
C ALA A 37 -16.99 -10.79 -0.33
N ASN A 38 -17.33 -11.45 -1.44
CA ASN A 38 -16.71 -11.19 -2.74
C ASN A 38 -17.35 -9.93 -3.35
N LYS A 39 -16.65 -8.81 -3.27
CA LYS A 39 -17.14 -7.55 -3.84
C LYS A 39 -16.81 -7.40 -5.32
N GLN A 40 -15.74 -8.06 -5.78
CA GLN A 40 -15.25 -8.00 -7.15
C GLN A 40 -14.56 -9.31 -7.49
N ALA A 41 -15.05 -9.98 -8.52
CA ALA A 41 -14.37 -11.18 -9.04
C ALA A 41 -13.08 -10.76 -9.76
N ILE A 42 -11.98 -11.40 -9.38
CA ILE A 42 -10.67 -11.21 -10.03
C ILE A 42 -10.36 -12.47 -10.81
N ALA A 43 -10.00 -12.32 -12.08
CA ALA A 43 -9.67 -13.46 -12.95
C ALA A 43 -8.49 -14.28 -12.39
N GLY A 44 -8.65 -15.60 -12.32
CA GLY A 44 -7.59 -16.49 -11.80
C GLY A 44 -7.45 -16.51 -10.28
N VAL A 45 -8.39 -15.89 -9.53
CA VAL A 45 -8.38 -15.86 -8.06
C VAL A 45 -9.56 -16.66 -7.49
N GLU A 46 -9.27 -17.63 -6.64
CA GLU A 46 -10.25 -18.33 -5.82
C GLU A 46 -10.69 -17.45 -4.64
N PHE A 47 -11.96 -17.13 -4.54
CA PHE A 47 -12.48 -16.40 -3.39
C PHE A 47 -12.73 -17.31 -2.20
N VAL A 48 -12.17 -16.97 -1.05
CA VAL A 48 -12.38 -17.65 0.23
C VAL A 48 -13.11 -16.71 1.19
N LYS A 49 -14.32 -17.09 1.59
CA LYS A 49 -15.07 -16.32 2.60
C LYS A 49 -14.45 -16.53 3.98
N GLY A 50 -14.13 -15.43 4.67
CA GLY A 50 -13.58 -15.47 6.04
C GLY A 50 -13.52 -14.10 6.68
N ASP A 51 -13.46 -14.06 8.00
CA ASP A 51 -13.34 -12.85 8.80
C ASP A 51 -11.89 -12.68 9.30
N ALA A 52 -11.32 -11.49 9.12
CA ALA A 52 -9.99 -11.12 9.63
C ALA A 52 -9.93 -11.03 11.18
N GLU A 53 -11.05 -11.05 11.86
CA GLU A 53 -11.10 -11.14 13.32
C GLU A 53 -11.08 -12.60 13.82
N SER A 54 -11.27 -13.56 12.92
CA SER A 54 -11.22 -15.01 13.20
C SER A 54 -9.87 -15.60 12.77
N VAL A 55 -9.05 -16.00 13.74
CA VAL A 55 -7.81 -16.74 13.47
C VAL A 55 -8.10 -18.05 12.72
N ALA A 56 -9.21 -18.73 13.05
CA ALA A 56 -9.61 -20.00 12.42
C ALA A 56 -9.91 -19.79 10.92
N ASP A 57 -10.66 -18.73 10.57
CA ASP A 57 -10.98 -18.41 9.17
C ASP A 57 -9.71 -18.08 8.38
N MET A 58 -8.83 -17.23 8.94
CA MET A 58 -7.55 -16.91 8.30
C MET A 58 -6.68 -18.14 8.13
N LYS A 59 -6.59 -19.00 9.14
CA LYS A 59 -5.84 -20.26 9.07
C LYS A 59 -6.40 -21.19 8.00
N ALA A 60 -7.72 -21.31 7.88
CA ALA A 60 -8.37 -22.09 6.83
C ALA A 60 -8.08 -21.52 5.43
N ALA A 61 -8.15 -20.19 5.26
CA ALA A 61 -7.86 -19.53 4.00
C ALA A 61 -6.38 -19.67 3.60
N ILE A 62 -5.45 -19.56 4.55
CA ILE A 62 -4.02 -19.74 4.33
C ILE A 62 -3.71 -21.18 3.91
N GLY A 63 -4.27 -22.17 4.60
CA GLY A 63 -4.13 -23.58 4.27
C GLY A 63 -2.68 -23.99 3.96
N ASP A 64 -2.47 -24.53 2.76
CA ASP A 64 -1.18 -24.97 2.24
C ASP A 64 -0.39 -23.87 1.50
N SER A 65 -0.88 -22.63 1.45
CA SER A 65 -0.18 -21.53 0.77
C SER A 65 1.24 -21.35 1.31
N GLU A 66 2.19 -21.16 0.42
CA GLU A 66 3.59 -20.88 0.78
C GLU A 66 3.81 -19.41 1.12
N VAL A 67 3.00 -18.54 0.52
CA VAL A 67 3.08 -17.09 0.65
C VAL A 67 1.74 -16.53 1.14
N VAL A 68 1.79 -15.54 2.02
CA VAL A 68 0.63 -14.79 2.49
C VAL A 68 0.88 -13.31 2.25
N VAL A 69 0.06 -12.67 1.44
CA VAL A 69 0.03 -11.20 1.35
C VAL A 69 -0.94 -10.67 2.39
N ASN A 70 -0.44 -10.00 3.41
CA ASN A 70 -1.28 -9.40 4.43
C ASN A 70 -1.65 -7.96 4.06
N ALA A 71 -2.70 -7.80 3.24
CA ALA A 71 -3.25 -6.51 2.84
C ALA A 71 -4.41 -6.03 3.74
N LEU A 72 -4.56 -6.64 4.92
CA LEU A 72 -5.56 -6.20 5.91
C LEU A 72 -5.20 -4.84 6.47
N ASN A 73 -6.20 -3.98 6.59
CA ASN A 73 -6.07 -2.69 7.24
C ASN A 73 -7.38 -2.34 7.96
N LEU A 74 -7.27 -1.63 9.07
CA LEU A 74 -8.43 -1.09 9.78
C LEU A 74 -8.83 0.27 9.20
N PRO A 75 -10.09 0.71 9.35
CA PRO A 75 -10.49 2.08 9.07
C PRO A 75 -9.56 3.09 9.76
N TYR A 76 -9.32 4.21 9.11
CA TYR A 76 -8.26 5.14 9.49
C TYR A 76 -8.34 5.65 10.93
N ASP A 77 -9.56 5.78 11.48
CA ASP A 77 -9.84 6.18 12.87
C ASP A 77 -9.80 5.02 13.89
N LYS A 78 -9.64 3.76 13.43
CA LYS A 78 -9.71 2.55 14.28
C LYS A 78 -8.35 1.90 14.58
N TRP A 79 -7.25 2.57 14.26
CA TRP A 79 -5.90 2.00 14.46
C TRP A 79 -5.44 1.94 15.91
N PHE A 80 -6.04 2.77 16.76
CA PHE A 80 -5.57 3.05 18.12
C PHE A 80 -5.94 1.98 19.15
N ASN A 81 -5.45 2.16 20.37
CA ASN A 81 -5.74 1.31 21.53
C ASN A 81 -5.36 -0.16 21.31
N GLY A 82 -4.27 -0.42 20.57
CA GLY A 82 -3.78 -1.77 20.32
C GLY A 82 -4.52 -2.53 19.22
N ALA A 83 -5.48 -1.91 18.51
CA ALA A 83 -6.30 -2.60 17.52
C ALA A 83 -5.50 -3.12 16.30
N MET A 84 -4.54 -2.33 15.79
CA MET A 84 -3.64 -2.75 14.70
C MET A 84 -2.68 -3.84 15.15
N GLU A 85 -2.14 -3.71 16.36
CA GLU A 85 -1.26 -4.73 16.95
C GLU A 85 -2.03 -6.05 17.16
N ALA A 86 -3.28 -5.97 17.63
CA ALA A 86 -4.14 -7.16 17.78
C ALA A 86 -4.44 -7.82 16.42
N GLN A 87 -4.73 -7.03 15.37
CA GLN A 87 -4.90 -7.57 14.02
C GLN A 87 -3.61 -8.26 13.53
N THR A 88 -2.46 -7.62 13.72
CA THR A 88 -1.15 -8.17 13.34
C THR A 88 -0.87 -9.48 14.09
N ALA A 89 -1.15 -9.54 15.40
CA ALA A 89 -0.99 -10.73 16.22
C ALA A 89 -1.85 -11.90 15.70
N ARG A 90 -3.13 -11.64 15.38
CA ARG A 90 -4.03 -12.68 14.82
C ARG A 90 -3.51 -13.25 13.50
N VAL A 91 -2.94 -12.41 12.61
CA VAL A 91 -2.37 -12.91 11.34
C VAL A 91 -1.13 -13.77 11.61
N ILE A 92 -0.24 -13.35 12.50
CA ILE A 92 0.94 -14.14 12.90
C ILE A 92 0.48 -15.50 13.48
N GLU A 93 -0.52 -15.50 14.35
CA GLU A 93 -1.10 -16.71 14.93
C GLU A 93 -1.71 -17.63 13.85
N ALA A 94 -2.46 -17.06 12.89
CA ALA A 94 -3.03 -17.82 11.79
C ALA A 94 -2.01 -18.47 10.87
N MET A 95 -0.87 -17.80 10.63
CA MET A 95 0.25 -18.38 9.90
C MET A 95 0.94 -19.52 10.66
N GLY A 96 0.95 -19.45 11.98
CA GLY A 96 1.58 -20.44 12.86
C GLY A 96 3.10 -20.53 12.65
N LYS A 97 3.72 -21.55 13.25
CA LYS A 97 5.15 -21.82 13.12
C LYS A 97 5.45 -22.71 11.92
N THR A 98 5.20 -22.19 10.73
CA THR A 98 5.21 -22.99 9.49
C THR A 98 6.37 -22.64 8.56
N GLY A 99 7.11 -21.58 8.84
CA GLY A 99 8.15 -21.05 7.94
C GLY A 99 7.61 -20.39 6.67
N LYS A 100 6.29 -20.23 6.52
CA LYS A 100 5.66 -19.54 5.38
C LYS A 100 6.14 -18.11 5.27
N THR A 101 6.10 -17.55 4.08
CA THR A 101 6.50 -16.15 3.83
C THR A 101 5.30 -15.23 3.94
N MET A 102 5.39 -14.21 4.80
CA MET A 102 4.48 -13.07 4.78
C MET A 102 5.07 -11.94 3.95
N VAL A 103 4.30 -11.39 3.01
CA VAL A 103 4.58 -10.11 2.35
C VAL A 103 3.63 -9.06 2.93
N TYR A 104 4.19 -7.98 3.46
CA TYR A 104 3.45 -6.96 4.22
C TYR A 104 3.66 -5.57 3.64
N PRO A 105 2.60 -4.83 3.29
CA PRO A 105 2.70 -3.46 2.82
C PRO A 105 3.07 -2.51 3.95
N GLY A 106 4.26 -1.93 3.88
CA GLY A 106 4.72 -0.84 4.74
C GLY A 106 4.32 0.53 4.19
N ASN A 107 4.55 1.59 4.99
CA ASN A 107 4.35 2.97 4.58
C ASN A 107 5.46 3.88 5.14
N ILE A 108 5.41 5.18 4.85
CA ILE A 108 6.41 6.17 5.24
C ILE A 108 6.19 6.77 6.63
N TYR A 109 5.15 6.40 7.37
CA TYR A 109 4.79 6.99 8.66
C TYR A 109 5.81 6.71 9.78
N ASN A 110 6.66 5.71 9.56
CA ASN A 110 7.70 5.28 10.50
C ASN A 110 8.85 6.28 10.63
N PHE A 111 8.98 7.24 9.71
CA PHE A 111 10.17 8.08 9.57
C PHE A 111 9.93 9.52 9.97
N ALA A 112 11.02 10.18 10.41
CA ALA A 112 11.01 11.61 10.71
C ALA A 112 10.79 12.44 9.45
N ALA A 113 10.00 13.51 9.55
CA ALA A 113 9.71 14.45 8.46
C ALA A 113 10.96 15.18 7.94
N SER A 114 12.04 15.19 8.71
CA SER A 114 13.32 15.81 8.31
C SER A 114 14.10 14.99 7.27
N LEU A 115 13.82 13.69 7.13
CA LEU A 115 14.46 12.85 6.13
C LEU A 115 14.00 13.24 4.73
N ARG A 116 14.95 13.27 3.80
CA ARG A 116 14.70 13.55 2.36
C ARG A 116 14.84 12.30 1.51
N GLU A 117 15.85 11.51 1.79
CA GLU A 117 16.06 10.19 1.22
C GLU A 117 15.85 9.15 2.31
N VAL A 118 14.95 8.21 2.07
CA VAL A 118 14.51 7.22 3.03
C VAL A 118 14.90 5.84 2.52
N THR A 119 16.00 5.31 3.06
CA THR A 119 16.52 3.98 2.75
C THR A 119 16.02 2.94 3.77
N PRO A 120 16.08 1.62 3.48
CA PRO A 120 15.60 0.58 4.40
C PRO A 120 16.25 0.57 5.78
N ASP A 121 17.47 1.07 5.89
CA ASP A 121 18.26 1.20 7.13
C ASP A 121 18.10 2.55 7.83
N ALA A 122 17.31 3.48 7.26
CA ALA A 122 17.02 4.75 7.90
C ALA A 122 16.35 4.55 9.27
N PRO A 123 16.72 5.37 10.29
CA PRO A 123 16.16 5.24 11.63
C PRO A 123 14.65 5.53 11.63
N GLN A 124 13.89 4.63 12.25
CA GLN A 124 12.45 4.78 12.41
C GLN A 124 12.17 5.72 13.59
N GLN A 125 11.82 6.95 13.29
CA GLN A 125 11.51 8.01 14.25
C GLN A 125 10.19 8.68 13.85
N PRO A 126 9.05 8.06 14.18
CA PRO A 126 7.74 8.52 13.72
C PRO A 126 7.33 9.87 14.35
N GLU A 127 6.79 10.78 13.53
CA GLU A 127 6.28 12.08 13.96
C GLU A 127 4.94 12.00 14.72
N ARG A 128 4.20 10.90 14.55
CA ARG A 128 2.82 10.78 14.98
C ARG A 128 2.53 9.38 15.54
N PRO A 129 1.55 9.26 16.46
CA PRO A 129 1.18 7.96 17.05
C PRO A 129 0.87 6.86 16.03
N ARG A 130 0.39 7.23 14.84
CA ARG A 130 0.11 6.29 13.76
C ARG A 130 1.38 5.64 13.22
N GLY A 131 2.47 6.38 13.12
CA GLY A 131 3.77 5.83 12.77
C GLY A 131 4.32 4.93 13.87
N GLU A 132 4.15 5.29 15.15
CA GLU A 132 4.54 4.43 16.27
C GLU A 132 3.80 3.09 16.25
N ILE A 133 2.50 3.08 15.91
CA ILE A 133 1.72 1.85 15.73
C ILE A 133 2.35 0.98 14.63
N ARG A 134 2.73 1.58 13.49
CA ARG A 134 3.38 0.84 12.40
C ARG A 134 4.73 0.26 12.84
N VAL A 135 5.55 1.02 13.54
CA VAL A 135 6.82 0.53 14.10
C VAL A 135 6.59 -0.68 15.01
N ARG A 136 5.57 -0.64 15.89
CA ARG A 136 5.25 -1.78 16.75
C ARG A 136 4.76 -3.00 15.97
N CYS A 137 3.88 -2.82 14.98
CA CYS A 137 3.43 -3.92 14.12
C CYS A 137 4.59 -4.55 13.35
N GLU A 138 5.45 -3.75 12.74
CA GLU A 138 6.63 -4.25 12.02
C GLU A 138 7.63 -4.97 12.95
N LYS A 139 7.78 -4.48 14.19
CA LYS A 139 8.58 -5.17 15.21
C LYS A 139 7.99 -6.55 15.54
N MET A 140 6.68 -6.69 15.65
CA MET A 140 6.03 -7.99 15.89
C MET A 140 6.33 -8.98 14.75
N LEU A 141 6.30 -8.51 13.48
CA LEU A 141 6.67 -9.33 12.32
C LEU A 141 8.15 -9.74 12.37
N LYS A 142 9.03 -8.79 12.68
CA LYS A 142 10.46 -9.07 12.84
C LYS A 142 10.72 -10.09 13.94
N ASP A 143 10.10 -9.92 15.10
CA ASP A 143 10.26 -10.83 16.23
C ASP A 143 9.79 -12.26 15.87
N ALA A 144 8.67 -12.41 15.15
CA ALA A 144 8.18 -13.70 14.68
C ALA A 144 9.15 -14.35 13.67
N ALA A 145 9.70 -13.54 12.76
CA ALA A 145 10.70 -14.01 11.78
C ALA A 145 12.01 -14.45 12.46
N VAL A 146 12.51 -13.68 13.44
CA VAL A 146 13.72 -14.01 14.21
C VAL A 146 13.55 -15.31 15.00
N ARG A 147 12.35 -15.55 15.57
CA ARG A 147 12.06 -16.84 16.24
C ARG A 147 12.00 -18.03 15.27
N GLY A 148 11.95 -17.79 13.96
CA GLY A 148 11.80 -18.81 12.93
C GLY A 148 10.36 -19.29 12.71
N ASP A 149 9.37 -18.57 13.25
CA ASP A 149 7.95 -18.91 13.08
C ASP A 149 7.55 -18.76 11.61
N MET A 150 8.03 -17.72 10.93
CA MET A 150 7.75 -17.39 9.53
C MET A 150 8.93 -16.60 8.92
N GLN A 151 8.88 -16.35 7.61
CA GLN A 151 9.65 -15.29 6.96
C GLN A 151 8.76 -14.05 6.81
N ALA A 152 9.28 -12.87 7.04
CA ALA A 152 8.56 -11.60 6.86
C ALA A 152 9.30 -10.68 5.90
N ILE A 153 8.62 -10.25 4.85
CA ILE A 153 9.12 -9.31 3.85
C ILE A 153 8.21 -8.08 3.88
N ILE A 154 8.74 -6.95 4.30
CA ILE A 154 8.04 -5.67 4.30
C ILE A 154 8.40 -4.95 3.01
N LEU A 155 7.39 -4.55 2.21
CA LEU A 155 7.58 -3.65 1.08
C LEU A 155 6.87 -2.34 1.37
N ARG A 156 7.65 -1.31 1.61
CA ARG A 156 7.19 0.03 1.95
C ARG A 156 6.95 0.85 0.69
N ALA A 157 5.85 1.59 0.67
CA ALA A 157 5.51 2.47 -0.45
C ALA A 157 4.99 3.83 0.06
N GLY A 158 5.00 4.82 -0.82
CA GLY A 158 4.34 6.11 -0.62
C GLY A 158 2.82 6.02 -0.78
N ASP A 159 2.19 7.14 -1.16
CA ASP A 159 0.75 7.17 -1.46
C ASP A 159 0.43 6.48 -2.80
N PHE A 160 -0.83 6.10 -2.99
CA PHE A 160 -1.23 5.21 -4.08
C PHE A 160 -2.01 5.92 -5.16
N TYR A 161 -1.86 5.45 -6.38
CA TYR A 161 -2.76 5.73 -7.49
C TYR A 161 -2.89 4.52 -8.41
N ALA A 162 -4.05 4.35 -9.04
CA ALA A 162 -4.33 3.26 -9.99
C ALA A 162 -5.64 3.51 -10.75
N PRO A 163 -5.91 2.80 -11.84
CA PRO A 163 -7.21 2.78 -12.47
C PRO A 163 -8.29 2.27 -11.52
N ASN A 164 -9.50 2.82 -11.63
CA ASN A 164 -10.69 2.37 -10.90
C ASN A 164 -10.58 2.41 -9.36
N LEU A 165 -9.62 3.14 -8.80
CA LEU A 165 -9.59 3.41 -7.37
C LEU A 165 -10.83 4.21 -6.97
N SER A 166 -11.50 3.77 -5.90
CA SER A 166 -12.55 4.54 -5.27
C SER A 166 -12.42 4.49 -3.75
N GLY A 167 -12.57 5.64 -3.10
CA GLY A 167 -12.45 5.73 -1.64
C GLY A 167 -11.02 5.93 -1.14
N ASP A 168 -10.08 6.26 -2.01
CA ASP A 168 -8.70 6.52 -1.69
C ASP A 168 -8.38 8.03 -1.69
N TRP A 169 -7.19 8.38 -1.22
CA TRP A 169 -6.72 9.75 -1.18
C TRP A 169 -6.67 10.42 -2.55
N PHE A 170 -6.30 9.66 -3.60
CA PHE A 170 -6.19 10.17 -4.94
C PHE A 170 -7.54 10.65 -5.50
N ASP A 171 -8.61 9.86 -5.34
CA ASP A 171 -9.94 10.22 -5.82
C ASP A 171 -10.68 11.16 -4.86
N GLN A 172 -10.59 10.94 -3.55
CA GLN A 172 -11.32 11.73 -2.55
C GLN A 172 -10.61 13.02 -2.15
N GLY A 173 -9.30 13.11 -2.31
CA GLY A 173 -8.51 14.29 -2.00
C GLY A 173 -8.21 15.12 -3.24
N ILE A 174 -7.58 14.53 -4.24
CA ILE A 174 -7.05 15.26 -5.41
C ILE A 174 -8.12 15.49 -6.47
N LEU A 175 -8.95 14.50 -6.78
CA LEU A 175 -9.99 14.54 -7.82
C LEU A 175 -11.42 14.57 -7.26
N ALA A 176 -11.59 14.89 -5.99
CA ALA A 176 -12.87 14.87 -5.28
C ALA A 176 -13.97 15.73 -5.92
N THR A 177 -13.60 16.84 -6.57
CA THR A 177 -14.54 17.79 -7.16
C THR A 177 -14.46 17.74 -8.67
N LYS A 178 -15.59 17.48 -9.33
CA LYS A 178 -15.68 17.50 -10.80
C LYS A 178 -15.17 18.84 -11.37
N GLY A 179 -14.33 18.75 -12.40
CA GLY A 179 -13.77 19.93 -13.06
C GLY A 179 -12.64 20.62 -12.29
N LYS A 180 -12.12 19.99 -11.21
CA LYS A 180 -11.09 20.57 -10.35
C LYS A 180 -10.06 19.55 -9.93
N ILE A 181 -8.78 19.98 -9.93
CA ILE A 181 -7.66 19.24 -9.34
C ILE A 181 -7.25 19.99 -8.06
N ALA A 182 -7.20 19.28 -6.95
CA ALA A 182 -6.70 19.82 -5.69
C ALA A 182 -5.21 19.44 -5.53
N ALA A 183 -4.32 20.42 -5.63
CA ALA A 183 -2.89 20.21 -5.36
C ALA A 183 -2.68 19.92 -3.86
N PRO A 184 -2.09 18.77 -3.49
CA PRO A 184 -2.00 18.35 -2.09
C PRO A 184 -0.96 19.14 -1.27
N SER A 185 0.03 19.74 -1.94
CA SER A 185 1.09 20.56 -1.35
C SER A 185 1.43 21.75 -2.25
N ALA A 186 2.43 22.57 -1.87
CA ALA A 186 3.03 23.54 -2.76
C ALA A 186 3.56 22.84 -4.03
N LEU A 187 3.52 23.53 -5.18
CA LEU A 187 3.75 22.89 -6.48
C LEU A 187 5.15 22.34 -6.68
N ASP A 188 6.12 22.81 -5.93
CA ASP A 188 7.53 22.41 -5.93
C ASP A 188 7.88 21.29 -4.96
N ILE A 189 6.94 20.89 -4.09
CA ILE A 189 7.18 19.83 -3.12
C ILE A 189 6.95 18.46 -3.76
N GLY A 190 8.01 17.62 -3.73
CA GLY A 190 7.97 16.24 -4.21
C GLY A 190 7.30 15.29 -3.23
N HIS A 191 6.69 14.23 -3.76
CA HIS A 191 6.06 13.17 -2.99
C HIS A 191 6.27 11.81 -3.67
N SER A 192 6.42 10.74 -2.85
CA SER A 192 6.54 9.38 -3.38
C SER A 192 5.16 8.78 -3.63
N TRP A 193 4.94 8.33 -4.85
CA TRP A 193 3.71 7.70 -5.31
C TRP A 193 3.97 6.27 -5.80
N ALA A 194 3.14 5.34 -5.40
CA ALA A 194 3.16 3.98 -5.88
C ALA A 194 1.98 3.73 -6.84
N TYR A 195 2.29 3.39 -8.09
CA TYR A 195 1.31 2.84 -9.01
C TYR A 195 0.98 1.43 -8.58
N LEU A 196 -0.25 1.17 -8.15
CA LEU A 196 -0.62 -0.10 -7.50
C LEU A 196 -0.40 -1.35 -8.36
N PRO A 197 -0.62 -1.35 -9.69
CA PRO A 197 -0.25 -2.49 -10.53
C PRO A 197 1.24 -2.83 -10.44
N ASP A 198 2.12 -1.83 -10.38
CA ASP A 198 3.57 -2.04 -10.24
C ASP A 198 3.92 -2.54 -8.84
N LEU A 199 3.31 -1.97 -7.80
CA LEU A 199 3.49 -2.43 -6.43
C LEU A 199 3.04 -3.90 -6.27
N GLY A 200 1.92 -4.29 -6.92
CA GLY A 200 1.47 -5.68 -6.96
C GLY A 200 2.50 -6.61 -7.61
N ARG A 201 3.09 -6.19 -8.74
CA ARG A 201 4.19 -6.93 -9.39
C ARG A 201 5.43 -7.01 -8.51
N ALA A 202 5.75 -5.95 -7.76
CA ALA A 202 6.88 -5.95 -6.84
C ALA A 202 6.67 -6.94 -5.67
N PHE A 203 5.44 -7.05 -5.13
CA PHE A 203 5.10 -8.09 -4.15
C PHE A 203 5.33 -9.49 -4.73
N GLU A 204 4.90 -9.75 -5.96
CA GLU A 204 5.10 -11.04 -6.63
C GLU A 204 6.59 -11.34 -6.83
N LYS A 205 7.37 -10.38 -7.30
CA LYS A 205 8.82 -10.55 -7.48
C LYS A 205 9.53 -10.91 -6.18
N LEU A 206 9.24 -10.19 -5.09
CA LEU A 206 9.80 -10.49 -3.78
C LEU A 206 9.38 -11.87 -3.27
N ALA A 207 8.11 -12.25 -3.47
CA ALA A 207 7.62 -13.59 -3.13
C ALA A 207 8.31 -14.68 -3.95
N TRP A 208 8.59 -14.44 -5.23
CA TRP A 208 9.34 -15.36 -6.08
C TRP A 208 10.77 -15.57 -5.59
N HIS A 209 11.46 -14.47 -5.25
CA HIS A 209 12.84 -14.49 -4.76
C HIS A 209 12.97 -14.82 -3.26
N ARG A 210 11.87 -15.14 -2.55
CA ARG A 210 11.84 -15.32 -1.09
C ARG A 210 12.89 -16.27 -0.53
N LYS A 211 13.26 -17.31 -1.30
CA LYS A 211 14.26 -18.33 -0.88
C LYS A 211 15.69 -17.79 -0.88
N GLU A 212 15.96 -16.71 -1.60
CA GLU A 212 17.24 -16.01 -1.70
C GLU A 212 17.36 -14.90 -0.64
N LEU A 213 16.27 -14.59 0.05
CA LEU A 213 16.15 -13.50 1.02
C LEU A 213 16.29 -14.02 2.46
N GLY A 214 16.65 -13.11 3.35
CA GLY A 214 16.72 -13.36 4.79
C GLY A 214 15.34 -13.66 5.41
N ARG A 215 15.33 -14.10 6.66
CA ARG A 215 14.09 -14.37 7.39
C ARG A 215 13.26 -13.11 7.64
N PHE A 216 13.91 -11.96 7.78
CA PHE A 216 13.28 -10.66 7.87
C PHE A 216 13.92 -9.71 6.88
N GLU A 217 13.11 -9.14 6.01
CA GLU A 217 13.54 -8.16 5.02
C GLU A 217 12.63 -6.93 5.04
N ASN A 218 13.24 -5.79 4.78
CA ASN A 218 12.54 -4.52 4.61
C ASN A 218 13.02 -3.88 3.31
N PHE A 219 12.10 -3.63 2.39
CA PHE A 219 12.35 -3.02 1.09
C PHE A 219 11.53 -1.74 0.92
N HIS A 220 12.07 -0.81 0.15
CA HIS A 220 11.43 0.46 -0.15
C HIS A 220 11.14 0.56 -1.66
N PHE A 221 9.85 0.56 -2.01
CA PHE A 221 9.41 0.77 -3.38
C PHE A 221 9.44 2.26 -3.71
N ALA A 222 10.39 2.69 -4.53
CA ALA A 222 10.57 4.09 -4.91
C ALA A 222 9.33 4.64 -5.67
N GLY A 223 8.76 3.83 -6.56
CA GLY A 223 7.64 4.23 -7.41
C GLY A 223 7.98 5.46 -8.25
N HIS A 224 7.08 6.45 -8.23
CA HIS A 224 7.26 7.74 -8.91
C HIS A 224 7.43 8.85 -7.87
N PHE A 225 8.58 9.49 -7.83
CA PHE A 225 8.80 10.68 -7.01
C PHE A 225 8.61 11.92 -7.87
N VAL A 226 7.47 12.59 -7.68
CA VAL A 226 7.07 13.75 -8.47
C VAL A 226 6.60 14.89 -7.59
N THR A 227 6.78 16.12 -8.06
CA THR A 227 6.25 17.32 -7.39
C THR A 227 4.73 17.41 -7.56
N SER A 228 4.07 18.18 -6.70
CA SER A 228 2.63 18.47 -6.88
C SER A 228 2.34 19.16 -8.20
N GLY A 229 3.27 19.97 -8.72
CA GLY A 229 3.16 20.60 -10.02
C GLY A 229 3.19 19.59 -11.17
N GLU A 230 4.12 18.63 -11.14
CA GLU A 230 4.19 17.53 -12.12
C GLU A 230 2.97 16.63 -12.05
N LEU A 231 2.47 16.33 -10.84
CA LEU A 231 1.24 15.58 -10.65
C LEU A 231 0.04 16.29 -11.30
N VAL A 232 -0.12 17.58 -11.03
CA VAL A 232 -1.21 18.40 -11.63
C VAL A 232 -1.07 18.44 -13.15
N ALA A 233 0.13 18.62 -13.68
CA ALA A 233 0.38 18.67 -15.12
C ALA A 233 0.05 17.33 -15.79
N ALA A 234 0.42 16.20 -15.19
CA ALA A 234 0.12 14.88 -15.72
C ALA A 234 -1.40 14.58 -15.71
N ILE A 235 -2.11 14.96 -14.65
CA ILE A 235 -3.59 14.86 -14.59
C ILE A 235 -4.23 15.73 -15.66
N GLN A 236 -3.78 16.98 -15.83
CA GLN A 236 -4.28 17.88 -16.89
C GLN A 236 -4.11 17.30 -18.28
N LYS A 237 -2.92 16.71 -18.55
CA LYS A 237 -2.61 16.06 -19.83
C LYS A 237 -3.53 14.86 -20.13
N ALA A 238 -3.92 14.13 -19.09
CA ALA A 238 -4.77 12.94 -19.21
C ALA A 238 -6.29 13.27 -19.18
N ALA A 239 -6.67 14.45 -18.68
CA ALA A 239 -8.06 14.87 -18.59
C ALA A 239 -8.65 15.22 -19.98
N PRO A 240 -9.94 14.95 -20.23
CA PRO A 240 -10.59 15.23 -21.51
C PRO A 240 -10.80 16.73 -21.79
N ALA A 241 -10.71 17.57 -20.77
CA ALA A 241 -10.86 19.02 -20.85
C ALA A 241 -10.06 19.70 -19.72
N PRO A 242 -9.72 20.99 -19.85
CA PRO A 242 -9.01 21.73 -18.82
C PRO A 242 -9.72 21.69 -17.47
N GLN A 243 -8.98 21.38 -16.40
CA GLN A 243 -9.47 21.35 -15.03
C GLN A 243 -9.00 22.60 -14.27
N LYS A 244 -9.83 23.13 -13.38
CA LYS A 244 -9.39 24.18 -12.45
C LYS A 244 -8.43 23.62 -11.43
N VAL A 245 -7.30 24.29 -11.20
CA VAL A 245 -6.33 23.90 -10.18
C VAL A 245 -6.52 24.76 -8.94
N ALA A 246 -6.54 24.15 -7.76
CA ALA A 246 -6.55 24.87 -6.49
C ALA A 246 -5.75 24.08 -5.45
N ALA A 247 -5.25 24.76 -4.43
CA ALA A 247 -4.63 24.09 -3.30
C ALA A 247 -5.68 23.27 -2.53
N LEU A 248 -5.26 22.11 -1.99
CA LEU A 248 -6.09 21.35 -1.08
C LEU A 248 -6.34 22.16 0.20
N PRO A 249 -7.60 22.34 0.63
CA PRO A 249 -7.93 23.22 1.73
C PRO A 249 -7.64 22.60 3.12
N TRP A 250 -6.38 22.39 3.45
CA TRP A 250 -5.97 21.77 4.71
C TRP A 250 -6.54 22.46 5.96
N GLY A 251 -6.71 23.79 5.92
CA GLY A 251 -7.37 24.55 6.99
C GLY A 251 -8.84 24.15 7.18
N LEU A 252 -9.58 23.91 6.09
CA LEU A 252 -10.96 23.43 6.15
C LEU A 252 -11.00 21.98 6.68
N LEU A 253 -10.09 21.10 6.25
CA LEU A 253 -9.99 19.74 6.76
C LEU A 253 -9.72 19.72 8.27
N ARG A 254 -8.94 20.67 8.78
CA ARG A 254 -8.73 20.87 10.22
C ARG A 254 -10.02 21.19 10.94
N LEU A 255 -10.82 22.10 10.40
CA LEU A 255 -12.11 22.49 11.00
C LEU A 255 -13.10 21.33 10.99
N ILE A 256 -13.23 20.63 9.87
CA ILE A 256 -14.07 19.42 9.76
C ILE A 256 -13.60 18.36 10.76
N GLY A 257 -12.31 18.23 10.96
CA GLY A 257 -11.70 17.30 11.92
C GLY A 257 -12.09 17.49 13.37
N LEU A 258 -12.68 18.64 13.74
CA LEU A 258 -13.24 18.84 15.08
C LEU A 258 -14.45 17.91 15.33
N PHE A 259 -15.21 17.61 14.28
CA PHE A 259 -16.45 16.82 14.36
C PHE A 259 -16.33 15.46 13.65
N ASN A 260 -15.34 15.28 12.79
CA ASN A 260 -15.11 14.04 12.02
C ASN A 260 -13.76 13.41 12.41
N PRO A 261 -13.76 12.23 13.11
CA PRO A 261 -12.53 11.58 13.54
C PRO A 261 -11.60 11.21 12.38
N VAL A 262 -12.13 10.78 11.23
CA VAL A 262 -11.33 10.42 10.05
C VAL A 262 -10.60 11.66 9.51
N MET A 263 -11.30 12.77 9.32
CA MET A 263 -10.69 14.02 8.82
C MET A 263 -9.66 14.59 9.79
N ARG A 264 -9.89 14.42 11.10
CA ARG A 264 -8.91 14.78 12.13
C ARG A 264 -7.62 13.98 11.96
N GLU A 265 -7.72 12.68 11.73
CA GLU A 265 -6.55 11.83 11.52
C GLU A 265 -5.86 12.11 10.18
N VAL A 266 -6.62 12.39 9.12
CA VAL A 266 -6.08 12.83 7.82
C VAL A 266 -5.29 14.13 7.98
N HIS A 267 -5.85 15.13 8.67
CA HIS A 267 -5.14 16.38 8.89
C HIS A 267 -3.83 16.22 9.68
N LYS A 268 -3.77 15.30 10.66
CA LYS A 268 -2.52 15.02 11.39
C LYS A 268 -1.39 14.52 10.47
N MET A 269 -1.73 13.94 9.32
CA MET A 269 -0.75 13.44 8.34
C MET A 269 -0.34 14.51 7.32
N HIS A 270 -0.85 15.75 7.41
CA HIS A 270 -0.51 16.86 6.51
C HIS A 270 1.01 17.10 6.41
N TYR A 271 1.76 16.82 7.48
CA TYR A 271 3.22 16.98 7.46
C TYR A 271 3.92 16.18 6.35
N LEU A 272 3.37 15.05 5.91
CA LEU A 272 3.90 14.24 4.81
C LEU A 272 3.87 15.01 3.47
N TRP A 273 2.89 15.88 3.31
CA TRP A 273 2.71 16.71 2.11
C TRP A 273 3.53 18.01 2.14
N GLN A 274 4.15 18.31 3.28
CA GLN A 274 5.03 19.46 3.47
C GLN A 274 6.52 19.09 3.34
N ASN A 275 6.83 17.79 3.31
CA ASN A 275 8.19 17.28 3.36
C ASN A 275 8.45 16.32 2.20
N PRO A 276 9.40 16.61 1.29
CA PRO A 276 9.70 15.76 0.15
C PRO A 276 10.52 14.54 0.59
N MET A 277 9.84 13.49 1.02
CA MET A 277 10.43 12.22 1.44
C MET A 277 10.45 11.26 0.26
N ARG A 278 11.66 10.95 -0.26
CA ARG A 278 11.87 10.01 -1.36
C ARG A 278 12.27 8.64 -0.84
N LEU A 279 11.49 7.62 -1.14
CA LEU A 279 11.87 6.23 -0.88
C LEU A 279 12.95 5.77 -1.86
N MET A 280 13.97 5.08 -1.35
CA MET A 280 15.08 4.56 -2.16
C MET A 280 15.52 3.19 -1.63
N ASP A 281 15.78 2.25 -2.55
CA ASP A 281 16.34 0.93 -2.21
C ASP A 281 17.00 0.28 -3.43
N THR A 282 18.32 0.38 -3.50
CA THR A 282 19.11 -0.21 -4.60
C THR A 282 19.06 -1.74 -4.64
N ARG A 283 18.79 -2.40 -3.50
CA ARG A 283 18.63 -3.86 -3.46
C ARG A 283 17.31 -4.26 -4.14
N LEU A 284 16.24 -3.51 -3.87
CA LEU A 284 14.97 -3.76 -4.54
C LEU A 284 15.08 -3.45 -6.05
N ASP A 285 15.73 -2.34 -6.41
CA ASP A 285 15.93 -1.96 -7.81
C ASP A 285 16.69 -3.06 -8.58
N ALA A 286 17.68 -3.71 -7.95
CA ALA A 286 18.39 -4.83 -8.54
C ALA A 286 17.51 -6.07 -8.76
N ILE A 287 16.55 -6.36 -7.85
CA ILE A 287 15.59 -7.46 -7.98
C ILE A 287 14.55 -7.17 -9.06
N LEU A 288 14.09 -5.94 -9.15
CA LEU A 288 13.01 -5.53 -10.07
C LEU A 288 13.53 -5.34 -11.50
N GLY A 289 14.73 -4.80 -11.65
CA GLY A 289 15.34 -4.44 -12.94
C GLY A 289 15.01 -3.01 -13.37
N PRO A 290 15.78 -2.45 -14.34
CA PRO A 290 15.77 -1.02 -14.68
C PRO A 290 14.44 -0.52 -15.26
N ASP A 291 13.74 -1.35 -16.03
CA ASP A 291 12.50 -0.98 -16.74
C ASP A 291 11.24 -1.52 -16.04
N PHE A 292 11.31 -1.70 -14.73
CA PHE A 292 10.23 -2.32 -13.99
C PHE A 292 8.98 -1.43 -13.88
N ASN A 293 9.17 -0.16 -13.57
CA ASN A 293 8.04 0.74 -13.36
C ASN A 293 7.36 1.12 -14.68
N THR A 294 6.03 1.09 -14.69
CA THR A 294 5.25 1.68 -15.78
C THR A 294 5.62 3.16 -15.91
N PRO A 295 5.89 3.68 -17.12
CA PRO A 295 6.20 5.09 -17.32
C PRO A 295 5.14 6.01 -16.69
N TYR A 296 5.57 7.07 -16.00
CA TYR A 296 4.67 7.91 -15.19
C TYR A 296 3.46 8.44 -15.96
N ASP A 297 3.68 8.96 -17.17
CA ASP A 297 2.60 9.49 -18.01
C ASP A 297 1.58 8.41 -18.41
N GLU A 298 2.05 7.19 -18.65
CA GLU A 298 1.20 6.04 -18.99
C GLU A 298 0.37 5.62 -17.76
N ALA A 299 1.02 5.44 -16.61
CA ALA A 299 0.37 5.10 -15.36
C ALA A 299 -0.68 6.14 -14.95
N MET A 300 -0.35 7.44 -15.11
CA MET A 300 -1.27 8.53 -14.82
C MET A 300 -2.45 8.56 -15.80
N ALA A 301 -2.19 8.38 -17.09
CA ALA A 301 -3.26 8.31 -18.09
C ALA A 301 -4.20 7.13 -17.85
N ALA A 302 -3.68 5.96 -17.49
CA ALA A 302 -4.49 4.79 -17.13
C ALA A 302 -5.36 5.06 -15.89
N THR A 303 -4.83 5.77 -14.90
CA THR A 303 -5.54 6.14 -13.66
C THR A 303 -6.66 7.14 -13.91
N VAL A 304 -6.37 8.19 -14.66
CA VAL A 304 -7.25 9.36 -14.79
C VAL A 304 -8.39 9.14 -15.81
N LYS A 305 -8.14 8.42 -16.91
CA LYS A 305 -9.14 8.17 -17.96
C LYS A 305 -10.44 7.53 -17.45
N PRO A 306 -10.41 6.43 -16.67
CA PRO A 306 -11.63 5.83 -16.13
C PRO A 306 -12.40 6.78 -15.20
N PHE A 307 -11.68 7.61 -14.44
CA PHE A 307 -12.27 8.58 -13.53
C PHE A 307 -13.13 9.63 -14.27
N PHE A 308 -12.72 10.04 -15.46
CA PHE A 308 -13.49 10.99 -16.28
C PHE A 308 -14.52 10.32 -17.20
N ALA A 309 -14.35 9.05 -17.57
CA ALA A 309 -15.29 8.32 -18.42
C ALA A 309 -16.64 8.02 -17.74
N GLY A 310 -16.68 7.92 -16.42
CA GLY A 310 -17.88 7.64 -15.62
C GLY A 310 -18.63 8.88 -15.12
N LYS A 311 -18.24 10.06 -15.55
CA LYS A 311 -18.82 11.36 -15.18
C LYS A 311 -19.26 12.13 -16.40
#